data_b4a70dfc7e92b00a6d4144c4a480da27
#
_entry.id   b4a70dfc7e92b00a6d4144c4a480da27
#
_cell.length_a   1.000
_cell.length_b   1.000
_cell.length_c   1.000
_cell.angle_alpha   90.00
_cell.angle_beta   90.00
_cell.angle_gamma   90.00
#
_symmetry.space_group_name_H-M   'P 1'
#
loop_
_entity.id
_entity.type
_entity.pdbx_description
1 polymer ?
#
loop_
_entity_poly.entity_id
_entity_poly.type
_entity_poly.pdbx_seq_one_letter_code
_entity_poly.pdbx_strand_id
1 'polypeptide(L)'
;MAKRTTPAPQPAALAAARIRRGYFECRYGQLHVHQAIPAGGGFEEGTPVLALHAAPFSGRMFAGLLSLIGQSRSAFAPDLPGFGASDAAATLSIAEHTAAVGDFIEMMRLRQIDVVGCGFGALVALELAATRPAVRRVVIAALPVADMDDQPQAAELAEAYILHAWAGARADCGPDAPLASTFTACAERLLNGAQAAAAAAAEREYPLRERLRQTAQPLLLLHSSDWPRGFGALIEDLPARSRRPLPGGVALFESAPQSIAAAIQDFLNV
;
A
#
# COMPACT_ATOMS: atom_id res chain seq x y z
N MET A 1 34.53 12.92 -46.46
CA MET A 1 33.47 11.90 -46.24
C MET A 1 33.26 11.77 -44.74
N ALA A 2 32.22 12.38 -44.19
CA ALA A 2 31.89 12.32 -42.76
C ALA A 2 31.14 11.02 -42.48
N LYS A 3 31.66 10.20 -41.56
CA LYS A 3 31.00 9.00 -41.06
C LYS A 3 29.74 9.38 -40.27
N ARG A 4 28.55 9.05 -40.80
CA ARG A 4 27.28 9.12 -40.07
C ARG A 4 27.35 8.05 -38.98
N THR A 5 27.51 8.46 -37.74
CA THR A 5 27.28 7.60 -36.56
C THR A 5 25.79 7.38 -36.38
N THR A 6 25.32 6.17 -36.63
CA THR A 6 23.94 5.76 -36.33
C THR A 6 23.80 5.77 -34.80
N PRO A 7 22.80 6.47 -34.23
CA PRO A 7 22.58 6.40 -32.79
C PRO A 7 22.22 4.98 -32.38
N ALA A 8 22.76 4.52 -31.25
CA ALA A 8 22.42 3.23 -30.66
C ALA A 8 20.91 3.14 -30.42
N PRO A 9 20.26 1.98 -30.68
CA PRO A 9 18.85 1.83 -30.41
C PRO A 9 18.57 2.09 -28.94
N GLN A 10 17.67 3.04 -28.67
CA GLN A 10 17.16 3.24 -27.32
C GLN A 10 16.48 1.93 -26.88
N PRO A 11 16.74 1.47 -25.63
CA PRO A 11 16.04 0.29 -25.12
C PRO A 11 14.53 0.54 -25.23
N ALA A 12 13.81 -0.37 -25.88
CA ALA A 12 12.36 -0.31 -25.98
C ALA A 12 11.78 -0.19 -24.57
N ALA A 13 10.94 0.83 -24.35
CA ALA A 13 10.25 0.96 -23.07
C ALA A 13 9.50 -0.35 -22.80
N LEU A 14 9.81 -1.02 -21.67
CA LEU A 14 9.14 -2.25 -21.28
C LEU A 14 7.64 -1.96 -21.17
N ALA A 15 6.82 -2.75 -21.86
CA ALA A 15 5.38 -2.62 -21.77
C ALA A 15 4.92 -2.86 -20.31
N ALA A 16 3.95 -2.08 -19.85
CA ALA A 16 3.39 -2.23 -18.50
C ALA A 16 2.95 -3.68 -18.25
N ALA A 17 3.29 -4.23 -17.09
CA ALA A 17 2.92 -5.59 -16.75
C ALA A 17 1.40 -5.71 -16.59
N ARG A 18 0.83 -6.80 -17.10
CA ARG A 18 -0.62 -7.06 -17.00
C ARG A 18 -0.97 -7.45 -15.57
N ILE A 19 -1.92 -6.74 -14.97
CA ILE A 19 -2.46 -7.10 -13.66
C ILE A 19 -3.45 -8.25 -13.82
N ARG A 20 -3.24 -9.30 -13.04
CA ARG A 20 -4.14 -10.44 -12.88
C ARG A 20 -4.76 -10.39 -11.49
N ARG A 21 -5.82 -11.14 -11.28
CA ARG A 21 -6.50 -11.29 -10.00
C ARG A 21 -6.68 -12.76 -9.69
N GLY A 22 -6.62 -13.11 -8.41
CA GLY A 22 -6.83 -14.47 -7.93
C GLY A 22 -7.26 -14.49 -6.48
N TYR A 23 -7.78 -15.62 -6.04
CA TYR A 23 -8.16 -15.86 -4.65
C TYR A 23 -7.21 -16.89 -4.04
N PHE A 24 -6.83 -16.65 -2.80
CA PHE A 24 -5.88 -17.46 -2.05
C PHE A 24 -6.41 -17.72 -0.66
N GLU A 25 -6.33 -18.96 -0.19
CA GLU A 25 -6.80 -19.34 1.13
C GLU A 25 -5.97 -18.68 2.23
N CYS A 26 -6.64 -18.25 3.29
CA CYS A 26 -6.05 -17.80 4.53
C CYS A 26 -6.91 -18.27 5.71
N ARG A 27 -6.45 -18.06 6.95
CA ARG A 27 -7.15 -18.47 8.17
C ARG A 27 -8.56 -17.92 8.36
N TYR A 28 -8.93 -16.87 7.61
CA TYR A 28 -10.24 -16.21 7.68
C TYR A 28 -11.10 -16.42 6.41
N GLY A 29 -10.74 -17.35 5.55
CA GLY A 29 -11.37 -17.57 4.25
C GLY A 29 -10.43 -17.23 3.11
N GLN A 30 -10.91 -16.50 2.10
CA GLN A 30 -10.13 -16.20 0.89
C GLN A 30 -9.67 -14.73 0.86
N LEU A 31 -8.39 -14.52 0.55
CA LEU A 31 -7.85 -13.23 0.17
C LEU A 31 -7.95 -13.06 -1.35
N HIS A 32 -8.58 -12.00 -1.80
CA HIS A 32 -8.46 -11.56 -3.18
C HIS A 32 -7.13 -10.81 -3.36
N VAL A 33 -6.38 -11.13 -4.40
CA VAL A 33 -5.03 -10.59 -4.63
C VAL A 33 -4.90 -10.05 -6.04
N HIS A 34 -4.52 -8.78 -6.17
CA HIS A 34 -4.03 -8.20 -7.40
C HIS A 34 -2.56 -8.59 -7.57
N GLN A 35 -2.18 -9.04 -8.75
CA GLN A 35 -0.81 -9.48 -8.99
C GLN A 35 -0.31 -9.07 -10.38
N ALA A 36 0.94 -8.69 -10.45
CA ALA A 36 1.66 -8.46 -11.70
C ALA A 36 2.95 -9.29 -11.67
N ILE A 37 3.14 -10.08 -12.72
CA ILE A 37 4.28 -10.99 -12.85
C ILE A 37 4.97 -10.64 -14.16
N PRO A 38 6.30 -10.54 -14.23
CA PRO A 38 7.05 -10.28 -15.45
C PRO A 38 6.71 -11.26 -16.57
N ALA A 39 6.77 -10.80 -17.79
CA ALA A 39 6.39 -11.61 -18.96
C ALA A 39 7.25 -12.87 -19.15
N GLY A 40 8.51 -12.82 -18.70
CA GLY A 40 9.43 -13.96 -18.72
C GLY A 40 9.17 -14.98 -17.61
N GLY A 41 8.50 -14.58 -16.54
CA GLY A 41 8.18 -15.31 -15.31
C GLY A 41 9.30 -16.24 -14.86
N GLY A 42 9.87 -16.09 -13.70
CA GLY A 42 10.81 -17.11 -13.34
C GLY A 42 11.96 -16.76 -12.40
N PHE A 43 12.99 -17.57 -12.45
CA PHE A 43 14.04 -17.69 -11.44
C PHE A 43 15.05 -16.53 -11.36
N GLU A 44 15.01 -15.59 -12.31
CA GLU A 44 15.91 -14.42 -12.38
C GLU A 44 15.21 -13.10 -11.96
N GLU A 45 14.02 -13.20 -11.40
CA GLU A 45 13.30 -12.02 -10.92
C GLU A 45 13.93 -11.46 -9.63
N GLY A 46 13.86 -10.13 -9.47
CA GLY A 46 14.21 -9.49 -8.22
C GLY A 46 13.29 -9.94 -7.06
N THR A 47 13.63 -9.56 -5.83
CA THR A 47 12.80 -9.87 -4.66
C THR A 47 11.34 -9.43 -4.88
N PRO A 48 10.34 -10.30 -4.70
CA PRO A 48 8.93 -9.95 -4.86
C PRO A 48 8.51 -8.80 -3.94
N VAL A 49 7.56 -7.98 -4.41
CA VAL A 49 6.99 -6.88 -3.65
C VAL A 49 5.58 -7.23 -3.20
N LEU A 50 5.29 -7.03 -1.93
CA LEU A 50 3.97 -7.16 -1.34
C LEU A 50 3.47 -5.78 -0.93
N ALA A 51 2.36 -5.31 -1.51
CA ALA A 51 1.76 -4.01 -1.26
C ALA A 51 0.48 -4.13 -0.43
N LEU A 52 0.41 -3.44 0.70
CA LEU A 52 -0.66 -3.50 1.71
C LEU A 52 -1.38 -2.16 1.77
N HIS A 53 -2.67 -2.18 1.52
CA HIS A 53 -3.50 -0.99 1.29
C HIS A 53 -3.93 -0.28 2.57
N ALA A 54 -4.29 1.00 2.41
CA ALA A 54 -4.94 1.78 3.45
C ALA A 54 -6.42 1.38 3.60
N ALA A 55 -6.98 1.50 4.81
CA ALA A 55 -8.42 1.51 5.02
C ALA A 55 -9.01 2.87 4.57
N PRO A 56 -10.18 2.90 3.95
CA PRO A 56 -11.10 1.80 3.64
C PRO A 56 -10.91 1.18 2.24
N PHE A 57 -9.75 1.35 1.64
CA PHE A 57 -9.48 0.95 0.26
C PHE A 57 -9.21 -0.57 0.11
N SER A 58 -8.72 -0.97 -1.05
CA SER A 58 -8.34 -2.33 -1.39
C SER A 58 -6.99 -2.37 -2.11
N GLY A 59 -6.46 -3.55 -2.37
CA GLY A 59 -5.22 -3.74 -3.14
C GLY A 59 -5.25 -3.09 -4.53
N ARG A 60 -6.44 -2.78 -5.04
CA ARG A 60 -6.65 -2.06 -6.29
C ARG A 60 -5.95 -0.69 -6.33
N MET A 61 -5.81 0.00 -5.19
CA MET A 61 -5.11 1.29 -5.13
C MET A 61 -3.67 1.21 -5.65
N PHE A 62 -3.07 0.04 -5.64
CA PHE A 62 -1.71 -0.20 -6.14
C PHE A 62 -1.65 -0.62 -7.62
N ALA A 63 -2.75 -0.58 -8.38
CA ALA A 63 -2.77 -1.06 -9.76
C ALA A 63 -1.69 -0.38 -10.62
N GLY A 64 -1.54 0.95 -10.50
CA GLY A 64 -0.49 1.69 -11.19
C GLY A 64 0.92 1.25 -10.78
N LEU A 65 1.17 1.10 -9.48
CA LEU A 65 2.44 0.64 -8.93
C LEU A 65 2.77 -0.79 -9.39
N LEU A 66 1.80 -1.71 -9.28
CA LEU A 66 1.98 -3.12 -9.67
C LEU A 66 2.35 -3.24 -11.16
N SER A 67 1.72 -2.45 -12.04
CA SER A 67 2.00 -2.50 -13.48
C SER A 67 3.43 -2.07 -13.83
N LEU A 68 4.03 -1.20 -13.01
CA LEU A 68 5.40 -0.69 -13.17
C LEU A 68 6.42 -1.65 -12.53
N ILE A 69 6.21 -2.05 -11.27
CA ILE A 69 7.10 -2.98 -10.57
C ILE A 69 7.07 -4.37 -11.24
N GLY A 70 5.89 -4.80 -11.69
CA GLY A 70 5.68 -6.09 -12.36
C GLY A 70 6.44 -6.28 -13.67
N GLN A 71 7.11 -5.24 -14.18
CA GLN A 71 8.01 -5.36 -15.34
C GLN A 71 9.32 -6.10 -15.02
N SER A 72 9.79 -6.01 -13.78
CA SER A 72 11.11 -6.53 -13.38
C SER A 72 11.06 -7.54 -12.22
N ARG A 73 9.99 -7.59 -11.47
CA ARG A 73 9.81 -8.52 -10.32
C ARG A 73 8.33 -8.77 -10.06
N SER A 74 8.01 -9.90 -9.48
CA SER A 74 6.65 -10.20 -9.07
C SER A 74 6.15 -9.20 -8.02
N ALA A 75 4.92 -8.72 -8.17
CA ALA A 75 4.31 -7.77 -7.26
C ALA A 75 2.88 -8.22 -6.93
N PHE A 76 2.52 -8.16 -5.66
CA PHE A 76 1.25 -8.64 -5.12
C PHE A 76 0.62 -7.56 -4.25
N ALA A 77 -0.69 -7.38 -4.35
CA ALA A 77 -1.47 -6.51 -3.47
C ALA A 77 -2.74 -7.24 -3.05
N PRO A 78 -2.72 -7.93 -1.90
CA PRO A 78 -3.92 -8.54 -1.34
C PRO A 78 -4.88 -7.46 -0.85
N ASP A 79 -6.17 -7.69 -1.02
CA ASP A 79 -7.18 -7.03 -0.23
C ASP A 79 -7.09 -7.62 1.19
N LEU A 80 -6.90 -6.78 2.20
CA LEU A 80 -6.84 -7.26 3.59
C LEU A 80 -8.20 -7.84 4.02
N PRO A 81 -8.25 -8.79 4.97
CA PRO A 81 -9.51 -9.38 5.42
C PRO A 81 -10.58 -8.33 5.73
N GLY A 82 -11.78 -8.50 5.15
CA GLY A 82 -12.89 -7.58 5.30
C GLY A 82 -12.89 -6.38 4.35
N PHE A 83 -11.88 -6.24 3.50
CA PHE A 83 -11.80 -5.18 2.49
C PHE A 83 -11.85 -5.74 1.07
N GLY A 84 -12.27 -4.90 0.13
CA GLY A 84 -12.31 -5.23 -1.29
C GLY A 84 -13.16 -6.46 -1.58
N ALA A 85 -12.55 -7.49 -2.16
CA ALA A 85 -13.19 -8.75 -2.48
C ALA A 85 -12.67 -9.92 -1.63
N SER A 86 -11.92 -9.64 -0.56
CA SER A 86 -11.53 -10.65 0.44
C SER A 86 -12.67 -10.96 1.40
N ASP A 87 -12.69 -12.20 1.93
CA ASP A 87 -13.67 -12.59 2.92
C ASP A 87 -13.56 -11.72 4.18
N ALA A 88 -14.73 -11.42 4.74
CA ALA A 88 -14.82 -10.68 5.99
C ALA A 88 -14.56 -11.61 7.18
N ALA A 89 -13.80 -11.12 8.14
CA ALA A 89 -13.69 -11.72 9.45
C ALA A 89 -14.35 -10.81 10.49
N ALA A 90 -14.48 -11.30 11.70
CA ALA A 90 -14.82 -10.45 12.85
C ALA A 90 -13.76 -9.34 13.00
N THR A 91 -14.00 -8.38 13.88
CA THR A 91 -13.05 -7.28 14.15
C THR A 91 -11.64 -7.83 14.38
N LEU A 92 -10.71 -7.46 13.51
CA LEU A 92 -9.35 -7.95 13.54
C LEU A 92 -8.38 -6.85 14.02
N SER A 93 -7.44 -7.26 14.86
CA SER A 93 -6.27 -6.46 15.23
C SER A 93 -5.24 -6.41 14.08
N ILE A 94 -4.26 -5.50 14.18
CA ILE A 94 -3.12 -5.45 13.23
C ILE A 94 -2.40 -6.81 13.17
N ALA A 95 -2.20 -7.48 14.32
CA ALA A 95 -1.54 -8.79 14.36
C ALA A 95 -2.33 -9.87 13.61
N GLU A 96 -3.66 -9.86 13.68
CA GLU A 96 -4.52 -10.81 12.97
C GLU A 96 -4.53 -10.56 11.47
N HIS A 97 -4.59 -9.30 11.02
CA HIS A 97 -4.39 -8.97 9.60
C HIS A 97 -3.01 -9.43 9.10
N THR A 98 -1.97 -9.20 9.92
CA THR A 98 -0.59 -9.65 9.64
C THR A 98 -0.52 -11.17 9.51
N ALA A 99 -1.24 -11.90 10.35
CA ALA A 99 -1.29 -13.35 10.30
C ALA A 99 -1.94 -13.87 9.01
N ALA A 100 -3.05 -13.26 8.56
CA ALA A 100 -3.68 -13.61 7.29
C ALA A 100 -2.77 -13.37 6.07
N VAL A 101 -2.06 -12.23 6.07
CA VAL A 101 -1.05 -11.93 5.04
C VAL A 101 0.11 -12.92 5.11
N GLY A 102 0.47 -13.36 6.33
CA GLY A 102 1.47 -14.42 6.56
C GLY A 102 1.09 -15.74 5.90
N ASP A 103 -0.19 -16.13 5.97
CA ASP A 103 -0.69 -17.35 5.32
C ASP A 103 -0.50 -17.26 3.79
N PHE A 104 -0.77 -16.10 3.18
CA PHE A 104 -0.50 -15.86 1.76
C PHE A 104 1.00 -16.00 1.42
N ILE A 105 1.88 -15.40 2.21
CA ILE A 105 3.33 -15.49 2.03
C ILE A 105 3.79 -16.95 2.06
N GLU A 106 3.29 -17.73 3.02
CA GLU A 106 3.61 -19.15 3.17
C GLU A 106 3.08 -20.01 2.01
N MET A 107 1.82 -19.78 1.60
CA MET A 107 1.21 -20.49 0.48
C MET A 107 1.94 -20.23 -0.83
N MET A 108 2.35 -18.97 -1.08
CA MET A 108 3.12 -18.58 -2.25
C MET A 108 4.61 -18.97 -2.14
N ARG A 109 5.04 -19.53 -0.99
CA ARG A 109 6.43 -19.93 -0.70
C ARG A 109 7.43 -18.78 -0.92
N LEU A 110 7.04 -17.56 -0.56
CA LEU A 110 7.88 -16.38 -0.70
C LEU A 110 8.94 -16.37 0.41
N ARG A 111 10.17 -16.76 0.06
CA ARG A 111 11.29 -16.86 1.01
C ARG A 111 11.85 -15.50 1.41
N GLN A 112 11.80 -14.55 0.52
CA GLN A 112 12.17 -13.15 0.73
C GLN A 112 11.15 -12.25 0.03
N ILE A 113 10.78 -11.16 0.70
CA ILE A 113 9.85 -10.15 0.18
C ILE A 113 10.30 -8.75 0.58
N ASP A 114 9.99 -7.77 -0.26
CA ASP A 114 9.97 -6.37 0.09
C ASP A 114 8.52 -5.96 0.32
N VAL A 115 8.25 -5.19 1.36
CA VAL A 115 6.88 -4.83 1.73
C VAL A 115 6.66 -3.33 1.55
N VAL A 116 5.56 -2.96 0.92
CA VAL A 116 5.09 -1.58 0.77
C VAL A 116 3.75 -1.46 1.50
N GLY A 117 3.65 -0.61 2.50
CA GLY A 117 2.41 -0.39 3.24
C GLY A 117 1.95 1.06 3.16
N CYS A 118 0.63 1.28 3.05
CA CYS A 118 0.02 2.59 3.06
C CYS A 118 -1.06 2.67 4.13
N GLY A 119 -1.10 3.73 4.93
CA GLY A 119 -2.09 3.92 5.99
C GLY A 119 -2.15 2.73 6.95
N PHE A 120 -3.33 2.12 7.08
CA PHE A 120 -3.53 0.88 7.84
C PHE A 120 -2.55 -0.24 7.43
N GLY A 121 -2.35 -0.42 6.12
CA GLY A 121 -1.39 -1.39 5.59
C GLY A 121 0.07 -1.09 5.94
N ALA A 122 0.42 0.14 6.30
CA ALA A 122 1.75 0.47 6.81
C ALA A 122 1.99 -0.15 8.20
N LEU A 123 0.96 -0.20 9.06
CA LEU A 123 1.05 -0.85 10.36
C LEU A 123 1.18 -2.38 10.21
N VAL A 124 0.40 -2.96 9.30
CA VAL A 124 0.53 -4.40 8.96
C VAL A 124 1.92 -4.70 8.41
N ALA A 125 2.50 -3.82 7.57
CA ALA A 125 3.85 -3.96 7.04
C ALA A 125 4.93 -3.94 8.14
N LEU A 126 4.79 -3.04 9.12
CA LEU A 126 5.70 -2.97 10.28
C LEU A 126 5.58 -4.23 11.16
N GLU A 127 4.37 -4.71 11.40
CA GLU A 127 4.14 -5.93 12.17
C GLU A 127 4.67 -7.18 11.44
N LEU A 128 4.53 -7.25 10.10
CA LEU A 128 5.17 -8.28 9.28
C LEU A 128 6.70 -8.24 9.43
N ALA A 129 7.30 -7.06 9.36
CA ALA A 129 8.74 -6.89 9.51
C ALA A 129 9.24 -7.37 10.88
N ALA A 130 8.46 -7.11 11.94
CA ALA A 130 8.81 -7.53 13.30
C ALA A 130 8.66 -9.05 13.52
N THR A 131 7.74 -9.71 12.77
CA THR A 131 7.35 -11.11 13.04
C THR A 131 7.79 -12.10 11.97
N ARG A 132 8.22 -11.64 10.78
CA ARG A 132 8.56 -12.49 9.64
C ARG A 132 9.98 -12.22 9.10
N PRO A 133 10.91 -13.15 9.27
CA PRO A 133 12.28 -13.01 8.74
C PRO A 133 12.34 -12.91 7.20
N ALA A 134 11.27 -13.31 6.51
CA ALA A 134 11.15 -13.17 5.07
C ALA A 134 11.14 -11.70 4.59
N VAL A 135 10.77 -10.74 5.45
CA VAL A 135 10.74 -9.32 5.11
C VAL A 135 12.16 -8.76 5.07
N ARG A 136 12.59 -8.34 3.88
CA ARG A 136 13.93 -7.82 3.62
C ARG A 136 14.00 -6.29 3.79
N ARG A 137 13.05 -5.57 3.17
CA ARG A 137 12.94 -4.11 3.20
C ARG A 137 11.50 -3.68 3.38
N VAL A 138 11.30 -2.52 3.99
CA VAL A 138 9.98 -1.96 4.28
C VAL A 138 9.88 -0.56 3.71
N VAL A 139 8.83 -0.30 2.94
CA VAL A 139 8.42 1.04 2.52
C VAL A 139 7.07 1.34 3.17
N ILE A 140 6.97 2.44 3.87
CA ILE A 140 5.73 2.89 4.50
C ILE A 140 5.34 4.26 3.98
N ALA A 141 4.04 4.45 3.74
CA ALA A 141 3.48 5.72 3.27
C ALA A 141 2.21 6.04 4.03
N ALA A 142 1.89 7.33 4.13
CA ALA A 142 0.65 7.81 4.73
C ALA A 142 0.34 7.12 6.07
N LEU A 143 1.32 7.10 6.99
CA LEU A 143 1.10 6.52 8.32
C LEU A 143 -0.12 7.17 8.98
N PRO A 144 -1.02 6.40 9.60
CA PRO A 144 -2.13 6.97 10.34
C PRO A 144 -1.58 7.74 11.55
N VAL A 145 -1.97 9.00 11.66
CA VAL A 145 -1.67 9.84 12.82
C VAL A 145 -2.94 9.98 13.63
N ALA A 146 -2.86 9.83 14.94
CA ALA A 146 -3.97 9.67 15.86
C ALA A 146 -4.93 10.88 16.03
N ASP A 147 -4.91 11.86 15.14
CA ASP A 147 -5.84 13.01 15.14
C ASP A 147 -7.12 12.77 14.31
N MET A 148 -7.53 11.51 14.14
CA MET A 148 -8.75 11.14 13.39
C MET A 148 -9.98 11.13 14.31
N ASP A 149 -10.19 12.19 15.10
CA ASP A 149 -11.40 12.33 15.94
C ASP A 149 -12.69 12.63 15.16
N ASP A 150 -12.62 12.79 13.83
CA ASP A 150 -13.72 13.25 12.99
C ASP A 150 -14.24 12.18 11.99
N GLN A 151 -14.25 10.91 12.38
CA GLN A 151 -15.02 9.91 11.62
C GLN A 151 -16.49 9.98 12.08
N PRO A 152 -17.45 10.33 11.21
CA PRO A 152 -18.85 10.29 11.58
C PRO A 152 -19.23 8.88 11.99
N GLN A 153 -19.89 8.78 13.14
CA GLN A 153 -20.40 7.51 13.61
C GLN A 153 -21.48 6.99 12.63
N ALA A 154 -21.51 5.68 12.41
CA ALA A 154 -22.42 4.98 11.49
C ALA A 154 -23.93 5.19 11.73
N ALA A 155 -24.32 6.05 12.67
CA ALA A 155 -25.69 6.40 13.01
C ALA A 155 -26.20 7.68 12.32
N GLU A 156 -25.37 8.36 11.50
CA GLU A 156 -25.84 9.49 10.72
C GLU A 156 -26.79 9.06 9.59
N LEU A 157 -27.73 9.95 9.24
CA LEU A 157 -28.65 9.74 8.12
C LEU A 157 -27.86 9.27 6.88
N ALA A 158 -28.37 8.26 6.18
CA ALA A 158 -27.69 7.64 5.02
C ALA A 158 -27.22 8.67 3.98
N GLU A 159 -27.96 9.77 3.81
CA GLU A 159 -27.60 10.87 2.91
C GLU A 159 -26.34 11.62 3.37
N ALA A 160 -26.22 11.91 4.66
CA ALA A 160 -25.03 12.55 5.24
C ALA A 160 -23.79 11.64 5.10
N TYR A 161 -23.96 10.34 5.29
CA TYR A 161 -22.92 9.35 5.11
C TYR A 161 -22.39 9.30 3.66
N ILE A 162 -23.30 9.34 2.66
CA ILE A 162 -22.91 9.39 1.24
C ILE A 162 -22.13 10.67 0.92
N LEU A 163 -22.61 11.82 1.39
CA LEU A 163 -21.94 13.10 1.17
C LEU A 163 -20.55 13.12 1.83
N HIS A 164 -20.45 12.57 3.03
CA HIS A 164 -19.16 12.45 3.74
C HIS A 164 -18.18 11.51 3.00
N ALA A 165 -18.66 10.36 2.54
CA ALA A 165 -17.84 9.44 1.74
C ALA A 165 -17.34 10.07 0.45
N TRP A 166 -18.19 10.86 -0.21
CA TRP A 166 -17.81 11.62 -1.40
C TRP A 166 -16.79 12.71 -1.10
N ALA A 167 -16.98 13.50 -0.05
CA ALA A 167 -16.06 14.55 0.36
C ALA A 167 -14.68 13.95 0.72
N GLY A 168 -14.66 12.85 1.46
CA GLY A 168 -13.43 12.11 1.78
C GLY A 168 -12.72 11.57 0.54
N ALA A 169 -13.46 10.96 -0.40
CA ALA A 169 -12.90 10.47 -1.65
C ALA A 169 -12.30 11.60 -2.50
N ARG A 170 -12.93 12.77 -2.52
CA ARG A 170 -12.41 13.97 -3.20
C ARG A 170 -11.13 14.47 -2.55
N ALA A 171 -11.08 14.47 -1.22
CA ALA A 171 -9.87 14.87 -0.47
C ALA A 171 -8.70 13.92 -0.72
N ASP A 172 -8.95 12.62 -0.72
CA ASP A 172 -7.93 11.60 -0.96
C ASP A 172 -7.39 11.65 -2.38
N CYS A 173 -8.28 11.76 -3.38
CA CYS A 173 -7.88 11.77 -4.79
C CYS A 173 -7.26 13.10 -5.26
N GLY A 174 -7.57 14.19 -4.55
CA GLY A 174 -7.14 15.53 -4.94
C GLY A 174 -8.03 16.18 -6.01
N PRO A 175 -7.86 17.52 -6.21
CA PRO A 175 -8.78 18.30 -7.05
C PRO A 175 -8.72 17.93 -8.55
N ASP A 176 -7.58 17.49 -9.03
CA ASP A 176 -7.31 17.20 -10.45
C ASP A 176 -7.51 15.72 -10.81
N ALA A 177 -7.93 14.89 -9.84
CA ALA A 177 -8.12 13.46 -10.09
C ALA A 177 -9.27 13.20 -11.07
N PRO A 178 -9.14 12.19 -11.95
CA PRO A 178 -10.25 11.75 -12.78
C PRO A 178 -11.47 11.38 -11.93
N LEU A 179 -12.66 11.80 -12.36
CA LEU A 179 -13.91 11.47 -11.65
C LEU A 179 -14.08 9.97 -11.40
N ALA A 180 -13.63 9.13 -12.33
CA ALA A 180 -13.70 7.68 -12.18
C ALA A 180 -12.93 7.19 -10.94
N SER A 181 -11.75 7.75 -10.65
CA SER A 181 -10.97 7.43 -9.44
C SER A 181 -11.70 7.86 -8.19
N THR A 182 -12.27 9.08 -8.20
CA THR A 182 -13.07 9.61 -7.07
C THR A 182 -14.32 8.76 -6.82
N PHE A 183 -15.05 8.37 -7.86
CA PHE A 183 -16.22 7.49 -7.72
C PHE A 183 -15.83 6.13 -7.13
N THR A 184 -14.73 5.57 -7.57
CA THR A 184 -14.27 4.29 -7.05
C THR A 184 -13.84 4.39 -5.58
N ALA A 185 -13.10 5.42 -5.20
CA ALA A 185 -12.73 5.69 -3.81
C ALA A 185 -13.97 5.91 -2.93
N CYS A 186 -14.99 6.63 -3.43
CA CYS A 186 -16.27 6.81 -2.75
C CYS A 186 -16.99 5.47 -2.55
N ALA A 187 -17.06 4.64 -3.58
CA ALA A 187 -17.68 3.31 -3.49
C ALA A 187 -16.99 2.42 -2.45
N GLU A 188 -15.66 2.39 -2.42
CA GLU A 188 -14.90 1.63 -1.41
C GLU A 188 -15.17 2.15 0.01
N ARG A 189 -15.25 3.48 0.22
CA ARG A 189 -15.64 4.07 1.50
C ARG A 189 -17.03 3.65 1.95
N LEU A 190 -17.99 3.60 1.02
CA LEU A 190 -19.37 3.20 1.32
C LEU A 190 -19.48 1.70 1.62
N LEU A 191 -18.79 0.86 0.87
CA LEU A 191 -18.82 -0.60 1.02
C LEU A 191 -18.08 -1.07 2.28
N ASN A 192 -16.98 -0.42 2.62
CA ASN A 192 -16.07 -0.87 3.68
C ASN A 192 -16.18 -0.02 4.96
N GLY A 193 -17.24 0.78 5.14
CA GLY A 193 -17.36 1.73 6.26
C GLY A 193 -17.26 1.09 7.65
N ALA A 194 -17.90 -0.06 7.86
CA ALA A 194 -17.82 -0.79 9.11
C ALA A 194 -16.39 -1.30 9.39
N GLN A 195 -15.73 -1.82 8.36
CA GLN A 195 -14.35 -2.30 8.47
C GLN A 195 -13.36 -1.15 8.65
N ALA A 196 -13.63 0.01 8.05
CA ALA A 196 -12.82 1.22 8.26
C ALA A 196 -12.86 1.68 9.72
N ALA A 197 -14.04 1.65 10.36
CA ALA A 197 -14.18 1.99 11.77
C ALA A 197 -13.39 1.00 12.68
N ALA A 198 -13.45 -0.29 12.38
CA ALA A 198 -12.66 -1.31 13.07
C ALA A 198 -11.16 -1.12 12.86
N ALA A 199 -10.73 -0.82 11.64
CA ALA A 199 -9.34 -0.51 11.33
C ALA A 199 -8.84 0.72 12.09
N ALA A 200 -9.62 1.80 12.13
CA ALA A 200 -9.28 3.01 12.89
C ALA A 200 -9.16 2.74 14.41
N ALA A 201 -9.94 1.83 14.96
CA ALA A 201 -9.78 1.39 16.35
C ALA A 201 -8.45 0.64 16.53
N ALA A 202 -8.15 -0.32 15.66
CA ALA A 202 -6.90 -1.08 15.71
C ALA A 202 -5.65 -0.19 15.50
N GLU A 203 -5.75 0.84 14.65
CA GLU A 203 -4.68 1.84 14.46
C GLU A 203 -4.36 2.62 15.75
N ARG A 204 -5.39 3.03 16.50
CA ARG A 204 -5.20 3.76 17.76
C ARG A 204 -4.53 2.90 18.87
N GLU A 205 -4.79 1.61 18.87
CA GLU A 205 -4.22 0.67 19.83
C GLU A 205 -2.79 0.21 19.47
N TYR A 206 -2.37 0.42 18.22
CA TYR A 206 -1.09 -0.07 17.74
C TYR A 206 0.08 0.76 18.26
N PRO A 207 1.10 0.14 18.89
CA PRO A 207 2.24 0.83 19.47
C PRO A 207 3.26 1.28 18.39
N LEU A 208 2.82 2.14 17.45
CA LEU A 208 3.55 2.52 16.25
C LEU A 208 4.99 2.97 16.52
N ARG A 209 5.18 3.87 17.51
CA ARG A 209 6.52 4.41 17.83
C ARG A 209 7.48 3.33 18.31
N GLU A 210 7.00 2.40 19.11
CA GLU A 210 7.79 1.27 19.60
C GLU A 210 8.17 0.34 18.44
N ARG A 211 7.22 0.00 17.58
CA ARG A 211 7.45 -0.87 16.42
C ARG A 211 8.42 -0.26 15.41
N LEU A 212 8.35 1.03 15.16
CA LEU A 212 9.32 1.74 14.31
C LEU A 212 10.75 1.62 14.87
N ARG A 213 10.94 1.75 16.19
CA ARG A 213 12.26 1.59 16.83
C ARG A 213 12.77 0.15 16.79
N GLN A 214 11.88 -0.83 16.83
CA GLN A 214 12.21 -2.27 16.79
C GLN A 214 12.45 -2.78 15.37
N THR A 215 12.08 -2.03 14.33
CA THR A 215 12.26 -2.42 12.93
C THR A 215 13.74 -2.40 12.58
N ALA A 216 14.34 -3.58 12.43
CA ALA A 216 15.76 -3.75 12.06
C ALA A 216 15.99 -3.67 10.54
N GLN A 217 14.96 -3.92 9.75
CA GLN A 217 15.04 -3.89 8.29
C GLN A 217 15.29 -2.46 7.78
N PRO A 218 15.99 -2.30 6.65
CA PRO A 218 16.03 -1.04 5.94
C PRO A 218 14.61 -0.53 5.69
N LEU A 219 14.32 0.69 6.13
CA LEU A 219 12.99 1.31 6.09
C LEU A 219 13.04 2.61 5.30
N LEU A 220 12.09 2.79 4.38
CA LEU A 220 11.84 4.04 3.67
C LEU A 220 10.47 4.57 4.06
N LEU A 221 10.43 5.80 4.57
CA LEU A 221 9.19 6.54 4.81
C LEU A 221 8.93 7.52 3.66
N LEU A 222 7.84 7.31 2.95
CA LEU A 222 7.29 8.23 1.97
C LEU A 222 6.26 9.13 2.68
N HIS A 223 6.50 10.43 2.68
CA HIS A 223 5.67 11.36 3.45
C HIS A 223 5.29 12.60 2.63
N SER A 224 4.14 13.19 2.90
CA SER A 224 3.76 14.49 2.36
C SER A 224 4.50 15.61 3.07
N SER A 225 4.78 16.73 2.36
CA SER A 225 5.29 17.97 2.97
C SER A 225 4.28 18.62 3.92
N ASP A 226 2.99 18.33 3.74
CA ASP A 226 1.87 18.98 4.44
C ASP A 226 1.33 18.14 5.61
N TRP A 227 2.15 17.30 6.18
CA TRP A 227 1.72 16.36 7.22
C TRP A 227 1.34 17.05 8.55
N PRO A 228 0.34 16.48 9.30
CA PRO A 228 -0.13 17.04 10.57
C PRO A 228 0.99 17.22 11.59
N ARG A 229 0.86 18.23 12.47
CA ARG A 229 1.88 18.68 13.44
C ARG A 229 2.42 17.60 14.39
N GLY A 230 1.68 16.52 14.65
CA GLY A 230 2.14 15.41 15.53
C GLY A 230 3.16 14.48 14.88
N PHE A 231 3.27 14.50 13.56
CA PHE A 231 4.10 13.56 12.81
C PHE A 231 5.59 13.93 12.80
N GLY A 232 5.92 15.22 12.99
CA GLY A 232 7.31 15.70 13.01
C GLY A 232 8.18 14.96 14.01
N ALA A 233 7.71 14.78 15.23
CA ALA A 233 8.44 14.06 16.29
C ALA A 233 8.65 12.56 15.99
N LEU A 234 7.75 11.94 15.22
CA LEU A 234 7.88 10.54 14.81
C LEU A 234 8.93 10.40 13.70
N ILE A 235 8.95 11.36 12.77
CA ILE A 235 9.92 11.38 11.65
C ILE A 235 11.32 11.71 12.16
N GLU A 236 11.47 12.56 13.17
CA GLU A 236 12.76 12.93 13.73
C GLU A 236 13.54 11.73 14.28
N ASP A 237 12.84 10.72 14.79
CA ASP A 237 13.43 9.47 15.29
C ASP A 237 14.02 8.60 14.16
N LEU A 238 13.67 8.85 12.88
CA LEU A 238 14.15 8.07 11.74
C LEU A 238 15.37 8.73 11.07
N PRO A 239 16.36 7.94 10.63
CA PRO A 239 17.50 8.47 9.88
C PRO A 239 17.05 9.27 8.63
N ALA A 240 17.71 10.39 8.32
CA ALA A 240 17.36 11.23 7.18
C ALA A 240 17.30 10.48 5.84
N ARG A 241 18.20 9.49 5.64
CA ARG A 241 18.22 8.61 4.47
C ARG A 241 17.00 7.70 4.33
N SER A 242 16.25 7.51 5.41
CA SER A 242 15.04 6.69 5.45
C SER A 242 13.77 7.51 5.19
N ARG A 243 13.90 8.76 4.77
CA ARG A 243 12.78 9.69 4.57
C ARG A 243 12.82 10.28 3.18
N ARG A 244 11.70 10.23 2.47
CA ARG A 244 11.56 10.87 1.15
C ARG A 244 10.24 11.62 1.08
N PRO A 245 10.26 12.94 0.97
CA PRO A 245 9.05 13.72 0.75
C PRO A 245 8.50 13.43 -0.65
N LEU A 246 7.19 13.24 -0.72
CA LEU A 246 6.45 13.11 -1.98
C LEU A 246 5.20 13.99 -1.90
N PRO A 247 4.80 14.66 -2.98
CA PRO A 247 3.56 15.42 -2.99
C PRO A 247 2.35 14.46 -2.97
N GLY A 248 1.36 14.76 -2.11
CA GLY A 248 0.10 14.00 -2.05
C GLY A 248 -0.06 13.10 -0.82
N GLY A 249 -1.27 12.61 -0.63
CA GLY A 249 -1.69 11.72 0.47
C GLY A 249 -1.84 10.25 0.03
N VAL A 250 -2.87 9.56 0.53
CA VAL A 250 -3.17 8.14 0.22
C VAL A 250 -3.39 7.90 -1.28
N ALA A 251 -4.01 8.86 -1.98
CA ALA A 251 -4.24 8.80 -3.43
C ALA A 251 -2.98 8.83 -4.29
N LEU A 252 -1.82 9.05 -3.68
CA LEU A 252 -0.55 9.16 -4.37
C LEU A 252 -0.24 7.94 -5.26
N PHE A 253 -0.63 6.75 -4.81
CA PHE A 253 -0.44 5.50 -5.57
C PHE A 253 -1.28 5.44 -6.86
N GLU A 254 -2.41 6.16 -6.91
CA GLU A 254 -3.26 6.25 -8.10
C GLU A 254 -2.91 7.48 -8.97
N SER A 255 -2.60 8.63 -8.34
CA SER A 255 -2.39 9.89 -9.04
C SER A 255 -0.99 10.06 -9.63
N ALA A 256 0.04 9.51 -8.98
CA ALA A 256 1.44 9.66 -9.39
C ALA A 256 2.23 8.34 -9.32
N PRO A 257 1.73 7.22 -9.88
CA PRO A 257 2.34 5.90 -9.71
C PRO A 257 3.78 5.83 -10.22
N GLN A 258 4.15 6.60 -11.24
CA GLN A 258 5.50 6.63 -11.79
C GLN A 258 6.52 7.19 -10.80
N SER A 259 6.20 8.31 -10.15
CA SER A 259 7.08 8.95 -9.18
C SER A 259 7.30 8.07 -7.95
N ILE A 260 6.23 7.40 -7.50
CA ILE A 260 6.31 6.46 -6.39
C ILE A 260 7.07 5.21 -6.78
N ALA A 261 6.78 4.62 -7.94
CA ALA A 261 7.49 3.43 -8.40
C ALA A 261 9.00 3.70 -8.49
N ALA A 262 9.40 4.85 -9.04
CA ALA A 262 10.80 5.25 -9.09
C ALA A 262 11.42 5.35 -7.69
N ALA A 263 10.73 6.02 -6.75
CA ALA A 263 11.21 6.17 -5.38
C ALA A 263 11.38 4.83 -4.66
N ILE A 264 10.42 3.91 -4.85
CA ILE A 264 10.44 2.56 -4.28
C ILE A 264 11.55 1.73 -4.94
N GLN A 265 11.64 1.72 -6.26
CA GLN A 265 12.65 0.95 -6.99
C GLN A 265 14.08 1.39 -6.65
N ASP A 266 14.33 2.70 -6.55
CA ASP A 266 15.62 3.24 -6.10
C ASP A 266 16.01 2.67 -4.73
N PHE A 267 15.07 2.59 -3.79
CA PHE A 267 15.32 2.04 -2.45
C PHE A 267 15.45 0.51 -2.45
N LEU A 268 14.67 -0.20 -3.25
CA LEU A 268 14.67 -1.67 -3.27
C LEU A 268 15.88 -2.25 -4.03
N ASN A 269 16.54 -1.49 -4.89
CA ASN A 269 17.64 -1.94 -5.73
C ASN A 269 19.05 -1.64 -5.11
N VAL A 270 19.09 -0.94 -3.98
CA VAL A 270 20.32 -0.76 -3.17
C VAL A 270 20.55 -2.01 -2.33
#